data_208472cc53756db1fb356ec50bccb56a
#
_entry.id   208472cc53756db1fb356ec50bccb56a
#
_cell.length_a   1.000
_cell.length_b   1.000
_cell.length_c   1.000
_cell.angle_alpha   90.00
_cell.angle_beta   90.00
_cell.angle_gamma   90.00
#
_symmetry.space_group_name_H-M   'P 1'
#
loop_
_entity.id
_entity.type
_entity.pdbx_description
1 polymer ?
#
loop_
_entity_poly.entity_id
_entity_poly.type
_entity_poly.pdbx_seq_one_letter_code
_entity_poly.pdbx_strand_id
1 'polypeptide(L)'
;MTRALAFGGAFNPPTIAHIELAHYAMEAVGAECVIFIPSKSSYVLGEQGKNFSFTDGERLAMLGKVASHRTWMRVSSFELDQDAQPRTYETLRHLRDEGYAPQLLFGSDKLTELETVWRHVDEICAEFGIVCLSRSGKDTEELIRRDPYLKARSGSITLIEAPAQYRDVSSSQVRELILTLRKTPEQEAARTRLRSLICLELNGLEDLL
;
A
#
# COMPACT_ATOMS: atom_id res chain seq x y z
N MET A 1 -10.84 21.17 0.12
CA MET A 1 -10.38 19.83 0.51
C MET A 1 -9.12 19.50 -0.28
N THR A 2 -8.08 19.00 0.40
CA THR A 2 -6.83 18.58 -0.22
C THR A 2 -7.04 17.27 -0.98
N ARG A 3 -6.71 17.24 -2.27
CA ARG A 3 -6.82 15.98 -3.08
C ARG A 3 -5.76 15.01 -2.61
N ALA A 4 -6.17 13.82 -2.18
CA ALA A 4 -5.27 12.83 -1.60
C ALA A 4 -5.51 11.44 -2.19
N LEU A 5 -4.45 10.63 -2.26
CA LEU A 5 -4.59 9.18 -2.43
C LEU A 5 -4.54 8.51 -1.06
N ALA A 6 -5.53 7.68 -0.76
CA ALA A 6 -5.58 6.85 0.44
C ALA A 6 -5.00 5.47 0.11
N PHE A 7 -3.83 5.17 0.64
CA PHE A 7 -3.10 3.94 0.36
C PHE A 7 -3.04 3.05 1.60
N GLY A 8 -4.00 2.14 1.71
CA GLY A 8 -4.06 1.12 2.76
C GLY A 8 -3.15 -0.07 2.46
N GLY A 9 -2.55 -0.64 3.49
CA GLY A 9 -1.73 -1.84 3.32
C GLY A 9 -1.06 -2.35 4.59
N ALA A 10 -0.54 -3.57 4.50
CA ALA A 10 0.21 -4.15 5.59
C ALA A 10 1.53 -3.41 5.88
N PHE A 11 2.24 -2.95 4.83
CA PHE A 11 3.57 -2.31 4.93
C PHE A 11 4.51 -3.07 5.87
N ASN A 12 4.68 -4.36 5.63
CA ASN A 12 5.30 -5.30 6.54
C ASN A 12 6.60 -5.93 5.97
N PRO A 13 7.71 -5.18 5.87
CA PRO A 13 7.83 -3.74 6.07
C PRO A 13 7.43 -2.92 4.82
N PRO A 14 7.40 -1.57 4.90
CA PRO A 14 7.32 -0.74 3.71
C PRO A 14 8.55 -0.95 2.82
N THR A 15 8.34 -0.97 1.50
CA THR A 15 9.40 -1.14 0.49
C THR A 15 9.53 0.10 -0.38
N ILE A 16 10.63 0.22 -1.10
CA ILE A 16 10.83 1.30 -2.08
C ILE A 16 9.67 1.33 -3.10
N ALA A 17 9.15 0.16 -3.51
CA ALA A 17 8.04 0.09 -4.44
C ALA A 17 6.74 0.70 -3.88
N HIS A 18 6.42 0.49 -2.61
CA HIS A 18 5.24 1.12 -2.01
C HIS A 18 5.34 2.65 -2.09
N ILE A 19 6.51 3.19 -1.83
CA ILE A 19 6.72 4.64 -1.78
C ILE A 19 6.74 5.25 -3.17
N GLU A 20 7.57 4.72 -4.06
CA GLU A 20 7.75 5.28 -5.40
C GLU A 20 6.52 5.08 -6.31
N LEU A 21 5.84 3.94 -6.19
CA LEU A 21 4.59 3.70 -6.95
C LEU A 21 3.44 4.59 -6.45
N ALA A 22 3.37 4.85 -5.15
CA ALA A 22 2.38 5.77 -4.60
C ALA A 22 2.64 7.22 -5.05
N HIS A 23 3.90 7.64 -5.07
CA HIS A 23 4.31 8.95 -5.62
C HIS A 23 3.97 9.07 -7.09
N TYR A 24 4.34 8.07 -7.89
CA TYR A 24 4.03 8.02 -9.31
C TYR A 24 2.51 8.11 -9.59
N ALA A 25 1.70 7.37 -8.82
CA ALA A 25 0.25 7.44 -8.95
C ALA A 25 -0.28 8.83 -8.57
N MET A 26 0.24 9.43 -7.51
CA MET A 26 -0.13 10.78 -7.07
C MET A 26 0.10 11.82 -8.18
N GLU A 27 1.28 11.81 -8.81
CA GLU A 27 1.60 12.70 -9.92
C GLU A 27 0.68 12.46 -11.12
N ALA A 28 0.43 11.19 -11.47
CA ALA A 28 -0.40 10.82 -12.62
C ALA A 28 -1.85 11.29 -12.51
N VAL A 29 -2.43 11.31 -11.29
CA VAL A 29 -3.81 11.80 -11.08
C VAL A 29 -3.87 13.26 -10.61
N GLY A 30 -2.72 13.90 -10.41
CA GLY A 30 -2.63 15.27 -9.91
C GLY A 30 -3.12 15.44 -8.48
N ALA A 31 -2.99 14.41 -7.61
CA ALA A 31 -3.25 14.55 -6.19
C ALA A 31 -2.12 15.35 -5.51
N GLU A 32 -2.40 15.93 -4.34
CA GLU A 32 -1.47 16.79 -3.62
C GLU A 32 -0.65 16.01 -2.58
N CYS A 33 -1.18 14.87 -2.12
CA CYS A 33 -0.47 14.00 -1.19
C CYS A 33 -0.96 12.54 -1.29
N VAL A 34 -0.17 11.64 -0.70
CA VAL A 34 -0.57 10.25 -0.43
C VAL A 34 -0.59 10.03 1.07
N ILE A 35 -1.68 9.47 1.57
CA ILE A 35 -1.86 9.09 2.97
C ILE A 35 -1.66 7.57 3.07
N PHE A 36 -0.57 7.15 3.69
CA PHE A 36 -0.27 5.76 3.98
C PHE A 36 -0.99 5.32 5.26
N ILE A 37 -1.74 4.23 5.18
CA ILE A 37 -2.62 3.77 6.25
C ILE A 37 -2.26 2.32 6.56
N PRO A 38 -1.41 2.06 7.57
CA PRO A 38 -1.05 0.70 7.93
C PRO A 38 -2.23 -0.03 8.57
N SER A 39 -2.51 -1.26 8.08
CA SER A 39 -3.55 -2.13 8.64
C SER A 39 -3.08 -2.80 9.94
N LYS A 40 -4.01 -3.19 10.81
CA LYS A 40 -3.71 -3.85 12.10
C LYS A 40 -2.93 -5.16 11.93
N SER A 41 -1.99 -5.44 12.82
CA SER A 41 -1.21 -6.70 12.81
C SER A 41 -2.11 -7.93 12.96
N SER A 42 -3.18 -7.87 13.75
CA SER A 42 -4.14 -8.96 13.90
C SER A 42 -4.77 -9.37 12.55
N TYR A 43 -5.11 -8.39 11.72
CA TYR A 43 -5.60 -8.60 10.36
C TYR A 43 -4.49 -9.17 9.44
N VAL A 44 -3.28 -8.60 9.49
CA VAL A 44 -2.15 -9.04 8.67
C VAL A 44 -1.72 -10.47 8.97
N LEU A 45 -1.70 -10.87 10.26
CA LEU A 45 -1.33 -12.22 10.70
C LEU A 45 -2.45 -13.22 10.43
N GLY A 46 -3.70 -12.86 10.75
CA GLY A 46 -4.84 -13.77 10.65
C GLY A 46 -5.25 -14.04 9.20
N GLU A 47 -5.57 -13.00 8.43
CA GLU A 47 -6.10 -13.17 7.08
C GLU A 47 -5.03 -13.32 6.00
N GLN A 48 -3.80 -12.82 6.21
CA GLN A 48 -2.73 -12.92 5.23
C GLN A 48 -1.74 -14.07 5.50
N GLY A 49 -1.89 -14.83 6.58
CA GLY A 49 -1.12 -16.04 6.89
C GLY A 49 0.41 -15.86 6.95
N LYS A 50 0.91 -14.67 7.33
CA LYS A 50 2.33 -14.36 7.33
C LYS A 50 3.00 -14.83 8.63
N ASN A 51 4.01 -15.68 8.52
CA ASN A 51 4.75 -16.26 9.66
C ASN A 51 5.64 -15.26 10.41
N PHE A 52 5.86 -14.07 9.86
CA PHE A 52 6.71 -13.03 10.42
C PHE A 52 6.11 -11.66 10.10
N SER A 53 5.99 -10.80 11.08
CA SER A 53 5.54 -9.43 10.86
C SER A 53 6.17 -8.47 11.87
N PHE A 54 6.31 -7.22 11.44
CA PHE A 54 6.58 -6.12 12.34
C PHE A 54 5.29 -5.73 13.07
N THR A 55 5.43 -5.30 14.32
CA THR A 55 4.31 -4.78 15.12
C THR A 55 3.69 -3.54 14.49
N ASP A 56 2.49 -3.18 14.91
CA ASP A 56 1.81 -1.95 14.47
C ASP A 56 2.68 -0.71 14.70
N GLY A 57 3.31 -0.60 15.87
CA GLY A 57 4.20 0.50 16.22
C GLY A 57 5.44 0.59 15.34
N GLU A 58 6.10 -0.55 15.07
CA GLU A 58 7.28 -0.58 14.19
C GLU A 58 6.94 -0.17 12.76
N ARG A 59 5.82 -0.67 12.20
CA ARG A 59 5.38 -0.31 10.85
C ARG A 59 5.00 1.16 10.72
N LEU A 60 4.32 1.69 11.74
CA LEU A 60 3.98 3.12 11.83
C LEU A 60 5.25 3.98 11.93
N ALA A 61 6.21 3.58 12.77
CA ALA A 61 7.49 4.28 12.92
C ALA A 61 8.31 4.28 11.62
N MET A 62 8.38 3.14 10.91
CA MET A 62 9.04 3.06 9.60
C MET A 62 8.42 4.01 8.59
N LEU A 63 7.09 4.01 8.46
CA LEU A 63 6.38 4.92 7.55
C LEU A 63 6.59 6.39 7.95
N GLY A 64 6.54 6.71 9.25
CA GLY A 64 6.80 8.05 9.77
C GLY A 64 8.22 8.53 9.47
N LYS A 65 9.22 7.65 9.62
CA LYS A 65 10.62 7.96 9.29
C LYS A 65 10.78 8.26 7.79
N VAL A 66 10.14 7.50 6.92
CA VAL A 66 10.14 7.77 5.47
C VAL A 66 9.40 9.05 5.14
N ALA A 67 8.26 9.31 5.76
CA ALA A 67 7.43 10.49 5.53
C ALA A 67 8.11 11.79 5.97
N SER A 68 8.96 11.76 7.00
CA SER A 68 9.66 12.97 7.50
C SER A 68 10.58 13.63 6.46
N HIS A 69 10.94 12.91 5.39
CA HIS A 69 11.78 13.40 4.29
C HIS A 69 10.99 13.66 2.99
N ARG A 70 9.64 13.58 3.02
CA ARG A 70 8.79 13.71 1.83
C ARG A 70 7.57 14.59 2.11
N THR A 71 7.54 15.77 1.53
CA THR A 71 6.47 16.75 1.75
C THR A 71 5.10 16.31 1.26
N TRP A 72 5.05 15.37 0.31
CA TRP A 72 3.83 14.82 -0.27
C TRP A 72 3.29 13.59 0.50
N MET A 73 4.08 12.98 1.37
CA MET A 73 3.70 11.77 2.11
C MET A 73 3.10 12.12 3.47
N ARG A 74 1.99 11.47 3.80
CA ARG A 74 1.35 11.52 5.11
C ARG A 74 1.18 10.09 5.63
N VAL A 75 1.07 9.93 6.93
CA VAL A 75 0.81 8.63 7.57
C VAL A 75 -0.37 8.82 8.52
N SER A 76 -1.36 7.94 8.43
CA SER A 76 -2.50 7.90 9.34
C SER A 76 -2.42 6.65 10.21
N SER A 77 -2.57 6.81 11.52
CA SER A 77 -2.71 5.71 12.47
C SER A 77 -4.16 5.25 12.65
N PHE A 78 -5.11 5.86 11.96
CA PHE A 78 -6.54 5.66 12.19
C PHE A 78 -6.94 4.18 12.31
N GLU A 79 -6.51 3.32 11.36
CA GLU A 79 -6.85 1.89 11.41
C GLU A 79 -6.20 1.16 12.60
N LEU A 80 -5.00 1.58 13.00
CA LEU A 80 -4.30 1.00 14.15
C LEU A 80 -4.96 1.36 15.48
N ASP A 81 -5.57 2.54 15.57
CA ASP A 81 -6.17 3.08 16.78
C ASP A 81 -7.57 2.49 17.05
N GLN A 82 -8.16 1.77 16.08
CA GLN A 82 -9.46 1.12 16.27
C GLN A 82 -9.33 -0.20 17.05
N ASP A 83 -10.40 -0.65 17.70
CA ASP A 83 -10.45 -1.95 18.38
C ASP A 83 -10.31 -3.13 17.41
N ALA A 84 -10.91 -3.01 16.22
CA ALA A 84 -10.82 -3.97 15.13
C ALA A 84 -10.43 -3.29 13.82
N GLN A 85 -9.99 -4.06 12.81
CA GLN A 85 -9.70 -3.53 11.47
C GLN A 85 -10.97 -2.90 10.87
N PRO A 86 -11.02 -1.57 10.63
CA PRO A 86 -12.17 -0.93 10.01
C PRO A 86 -12.30 -1.33 8.54
N ARG A 87 -13.47 -1.11 7.96
CA ARG A 87 -13.66 -1.25 6.52
C ARG A 87 -13.07 -0.05 5.79
N THR A 88 -12.56 -0.28 4.58
CA THR A 88 -11.94 0.78 3.75
C THR A 88 -12.87 2.00 3.58
N TYR A 89 -14.17 1.78 3.44
CA TYR A 89 -15.14 2.87 3.33
C TYR A 89 -15.15 3.77 4.59
N GLU A 90 -15.05 3.18 5.78
CA GLU A 90 -14.98 3.92 7.05
C GLU A 90 -13.69 4.76 7.13
N THR A 91 -12.57 4.18 6.70
CA THR A 91 -11.28 4.87 6.61
C THR A 91 -11.36 6.07 5.65
N LEU A 92 -11.93 5.89 4.46
CA LEU A 92 -12.09 6.98 3.49
C LEU A 92 -13.00 8.11 4.01
N ARG A 93 -14.09 7.77 4.70
CA ARG A 93 -14.96 8.75 5.35
C ARG A 93 -14.22 9.54 6.41
N HIS A 94 -13.46 8.87 7.27
CA HIS A 94 -12.63 9.51 8.28
C HIS A 94 -11.68 10.55 7.66
N LEU A 95 -10.96 10.17 6.59
CA LEU A 95 -10.07 11.10 5.89
C LEU A 95 -10.82 12.29 5.28
N ARG A 96 -12.03 12.07 4.78
CA ARG A 96 -12.89 13.16 4.29
C ARG A 96 -13.27 14.12 5.41
N ASP A 97 -13.60 13.59 6.58
CA ASP A 97 -13.96 14.39 7.76
C ASP A 97 -12.75 15.19 8.29
N GLU A 98 -11.51 14.72 8.05
CA GLU A 98 -10.26 15.45 8.29
C GLU A 98 -9.95 16.53 7.22
N GLY A 99 -10.79 16.71 6.21
CA GLY A 99 -10.65 17.76 5.19
C GLY A 99 -9.96 17.34 3.90
N TYR A 100 -9.73 16.04 3.68
CA TYR A 100 -9.22 15.51 2.42
C TYR A 100 -10.34 15.21 1.43
N ALA A 101 -10.00 15.17 0.14
CA ALA A 101 -10.79 14.56 -0.92
C ALA A 101 -10.07 13.26 -1.35
N PRO A 102 -10.24 12.15 -0.60
CA PRO A 102 -9.46 10.95 -0.83
C PRO A 102 -9.98 10.14 -2.02
N GLN A 103 -9.06 9.59 -2.82
CA GLN A 103 -9.32 8.49 -3.75
C GLN A 103 -8.59 7.24 -3.25
N LEU A 104 -9.22 6.08 -3.36
CA LEU A 104 -8.62 4.82 -2.92
C LEU A 104 -7.50 4.39 -3.88
N LEU A 105 -6.28 4.19 -3.37
CA LEU A 105 -5.16 3.66 -4.13
C LEU A 105 -4.88 2.20 -3.75
N PHE A 106 -4.79 1.31 -4.76
CA PHE A 106 -4.36 -0.07 -4.56
C PHE A 106 -3.70 -0.68 -5.82
N GLY A 107 -3.06 -1.84 -5.67
CA GLY A 107 -2.52 -2.63 -6.78
C GLY A 107 -3.59 -3.49 -7.46
N SER A 108 -3.42 -3.79 -8.74
CA SER A 108 -4.39 -4.55 -9.56
C SER A 108 -4.71 -5.97 -9.04
N ASP A 109 -3.87 -6.52 -8.16
CA ASP A 109 -4.14 -7.76 -7.45
C ASP A 109 -5.42 -7.73 -6.59
N LYS A 110 -5.89 -6.53 -6.22
CA LYS A 110 -7.12 -6.34 -5.43
C LYS A 110 -8.39 -6.26 -6.27
N LEU A 111 -8.31 -6.08 -7.57
CA LEU A 111 -9.50 -5.97 -8.43
C LEU A 111 -10.41 -7.21 -8.35
N THR A 112 -9.82 -8.41 -8.35
CA THR A 112 -10.58 -9.67 -8.28
C THR A 112 -11.22 -9.93 -6.90
N GLU A 113 -10.78 -9.20 -5.86
CA GLU A 113 -11.34 -9.31 -4.52
C GLU A 113 -12.54 -8.37 -4.29
N LEU A 114 -12.74 -7.34 -5.14
CA LEU A 114 -13.74 -6.30 -4.93
C LEU A 114 -15.16 -6.84 -4.81
N GLU A 115 -15.54 -7.85 -5.59
CA GLU A 115 -16.89 -8.44 -5.54
C GLU A 115 -17.10 -9.33 -4.32
N THR A 116 -16.09 -10.08 -3.93
CA THR A 116 -16.26 -11.20 -2.96
C THR A 116 -15.79 -10.88 -1.56
N VAL A 117 -14.77 -10.06 -1.42
CA VAL A 117 -14.10 -9.77 -0.14
C VAL A 117 -14.45 -8.38 0.40
N TRP A 118 -14.48 -7.40 -0.50
CA TRP A 118 -14.67 -6.01 -0.10
C TRP A 118 -16.14 -5.69 0.24
N ARG A 119 -16.31 -4.66 1.07
CA ARG A 119 -17.65 -4.13 1.43
C ARG A 119 -17.75 -2.67 1.00
N HIS A 120 -18.97 -2.22 0.73
CA HIS A 120 -19.26 -0.82 0.33
C HIS A 120 -18.54 -0.38 -0.94
N VAL A 121 -18.33 -1.32 -1.90
CA VAL A 121 -17.61 -1.01 -3.16
C VAL A 121 -18.36 0.02 -3.99
N ASP A 122 -19.69 -0.04 -4.01
CA ASP A 122 -20.51 0.92 -4.75
C ASP A 122 -20.40 2.33 -4.18
N GLU A 123 -20.41 2.43 -2.86
CA GLU A 123 -20.22 3.70 -2.15
C GLU A 123 -18.81 4.25 -2.35
N ILE A 124 -17.78 3.37 -2.28
CA ILE A 124 -16.39 3.76 -2.57
C ILE A 124 -16.27 4.31 -3.99
N CYS A 125 -16.83 3.62 -4.97
CA CYS A 125 -16.82 4.04 -6.37
C CYS A 125 -17.57 5.36 -6.59
N ALA A 126 -18.73 5.53 -5.94
CA ALA A 126 -19.58 6.70 -6.14
C ALA A 126 -19.04 7.96 -5.42
N GLU A 127 -18.48 7.81 -4.22
CA GLU A 127 -18.11 8.94 -3.38
C GLU A 127 -16.63 9.32 -3.49
N PHE A 128 -15.74 8.36 -3.75
CA PHE A 128 -14.29 8.54 -3.67
C PHE A 128 -13.55 8.22 -4.98
N GLY A 129 -13.99 7.18 -5.69
CA GLY A 129 -13.25 6.66 -6.85
C GLY A 129 -12.03 5.83 -6.45
N ILE A 130 -11.49 5.13 -7.44
CA ILE A 130 -10.40 4.18 -7.28
C ILE A 130 -9.27 4.53 -8.25
N VAL A 131 -8.04 4.53 -7.75
CA VAL A 131 -6.82 4.57 -8.55
C VAL A 131 -6.15 3.21 -8.43
N CYS A 132 -6.06 2.50 -9.56
CA CYS A 132 -5.52 1.14 -9.62
C CYS A 132 -4.16 1.15 -10.29
N LEU A 133 -3.12 0.76 -9.54
CA LEU A 133 -1.77 0.52 -10.08
C LEU A 133 -1.67 -0.86 -10.68
N SER A 134 -1.49 -0.94 -12.00
CA SER A 134 -1.34 -2.19 -12.72
C SER A 134 0.11 -2.54 -12.97
N ARG A 135 0.47 -3.80 -12.71
CA ARG A 135 1.79 -4.35 -13.10
C ARG A 135 1.83 -4.77 -14.58
N SER A 136 0.67 -4.99 -15.18
CA SER A 136 0.50 -5.30 -16.61
C SER A 136 -0.75 -4.58 -17.11
N GLY A 137 -0.57 -3.38 -17.66
CA GLY A 137 -1.67 -2.49 -18.06
C GLY A 137 -2.69 -3.18 -18.95
N LYS A 138 -2.24 -3.85 -20.03
CA LYS A 138 -3.12 -4.53 -20.99
C LYS A 138 -3.95 -5.65 -20.38
N ASP A 139 -3.35 -6.49 -19.52
CA ASP A 139 -4.06 -7.60 -18.87
C ASP A 139 -5.10 -7.07 -17.87
N THR A 140 -4.78 -5.98 -17.19
CA THR A 140 -5.69 -5.34 -16.22
C THR A 140 -6.86 -4.64 -16.94
N GLU A 141 -6.62 -3.95 -18.04
CA GLU A 141 -7.69 -3.37 -18.87
C GLU A 141 -8.62 -4.47 -19.41
N GLU A 142 -8.05 -5.58 -19.87
CA GLU A 142 -8.84 -6.69 -20.36
C GLU A 142 -9.65 -7.36 -19.25
N LEU A 143 -9.10 -7.51 -18.04
CA LEU A 143 -9.82 -7.97 -16.87
C LEU A 143 -11.03 -7.09 -16.58
N ILE A 144 -10.83 -5.76 -16.49
CA ILE A 144 -11.93 -4.81 -16.22
C ILE A 144 -13.00 -4.88 -17.33
N ARG A 145 -12.59 -5.04 -18.57
CA ARG A 145 -13.52 -5.12 -19.71
C ARG A 145 -14.35 -6.40 -19.74
N ARG A 146 -13.76 -7.54 -19.34
CA ARG A 146 -14.40 -8.89 -19.40
C ARG A 146 -15.23 -9.20 -18.18
N ASP A 147 -14.84 -8.74 -17.03
CA ASP A 147 -15.56 -8.99 -15.77
C ASP A 147 -16.77 -8.06 -15.66
N PRO A 148 -18.01 -8.59 -15.59
CA PRO A 148 -19.21 -7.76 -15.55
C PRO A 148 -19.28 -6.83 -14.34
N TYR A 149 -18.78 -7.27 -13.19
CA TYR A 149 -18.77 -6.49 -11.95
C TYR A 149 -17.85 -5.28 -12.06
N LEU A 150 -16.61 -5.51 -12.54
CA LEU A 150 -15.62 -4.46 -12.74
C LEU A 150 -16.02 -3.51 -13.89
N LYS A 151 -16.56 -4.06 -14.97
CA LYS A 151 -17.04 -3.28 -16.12
C LYS A 151 -18.12 -2.28 -15.73
N ALA A 152 -19.05 -2.69 -14.88
CA ALA A 152 -20.11 -1.80 -14.39
C ALA A 152 -19.57 -0.61 -13.57
N ARG A 153 -18.35 -0.74 -13.00
CA ARG A 153 -17.69 0.28 -12.15
C ARG A 153 -16.50 0.95 -12.84
N SER A 154 -16.23 0.61 -14.09
CA SER A 154 -15.03 1.09 -14.82
C SER A 154 -14.91 2.61 -14.88
N GLY A 155 -16.04 3.34 -14.89
CA GLY A 155 -16.04 4.81 -14.85
C GLY A 155 -15.50 5.43 -13.55
N SER A 156 -15.42 4.65 -12.47
CA SER A 156 -14.86 5.07 -11.18
C SER A 156 -13.44 4.53 -10.93
N ILE A 157 -12.86 3.79 -11.89
CA ILE A 157 -11.53 3.18 -11.78
C ILE A 157 -10.58 3.87 -12.75
N THR A 158 -9.61 4.61 -12.22
CA THR A 158 -8.49 5.16 -12.97
C THR A 158 -7.36 4.15 -12.96
N LEU A 159 -7.00 3.61 -14.13
CA LEU A 159 -5.92 2.66 -14.27
C LEU A 159 -4.60 3.38 -14.59
N ILE A 160 -3.54 3.04 -13.86
CA ILE A 160 -2.19 3.55 -14.04
C ILE A 160 -1.24 2.38 -14.21
N GLU A 161 -0.46 2.34 -15.27
CA GLU A 161 0.57 1.32 -15.46
C GLU A 161 1.79 1.62 -14.60
N ALA A 162 2.15 0.68 -13.72
CA ALA A 162 3.29 0.79 -12.83
C ALA A 162 4.62 0.69 -13.61
N PRO A 163 5.61 1.54 -13.32
CA PRO A 163 6.95 1.44 -13.87
C PRO A 163 7.55 0.04 -13.66
N ALA A 164 8.15 -0.53 -14.71
CA ALA A 164 8.61 -1.91 -14.74
C ALA A 164 9.63 -2.24 -13.64
N GLN A 165 10.45 -1.27 -13.26
CA GLN A 165 11.52 -1.43 -12.26
C GLN A 165 11.03 -1.81 -10.85
N TYR A 166 9.74 -1.59 -10.53
CA TYR A 166 9.16 -1.88 -9.22
C TYR A 166 8.28 -3.14 -9.20
N ARG A 167 8.10 -3.81 -10.36
CA ARG A 167 7.18 -4.95 -10.50
C ARG A 167 7.50 -6.12 -9.58
N ASP A 168 8.79 -6.37 -9.37
CA ASP A 168 9.29 -7.53 -8.62
C ASP A 168 9.67 -7.20 -7.17
N VAL A 169 9.43 -5.97 -6.71
CA VAL A 169 9.73 -5.57 -5.33
C VAL A 169 8.57 -5.90 -4.40
N SER A 170 8.83 -6.70 -3.36
CA SER A 170 7.80 -7.09 -2.40
C SER A 170 8.32 -7.12 -0.95
N SER A 171 7.39 -6.91 0.01
CA SER A 171 7.70 -7.08 1.44
C SER A 171 8.12 -8.50 1.81
N SER A 172 7.65 -9.51 1.07
CA SER A 172 8.05 -10.92 1.30
C SER A 172 9.53 -11.12 1.05
N GLN A 173 10.06 -10.61 -0.06
CA GLN A 173 11.50 -10.65 -0.34
C GLN A 173 12.31 -9.95 0.74
N VAL A 174 11.83 -8.79 1.23
CA VAL A 174 12.52 -8.08 2.32
C VAL A 174 12.56 -8.93 3.58
N ARG A 175 11.45 -9.56 3.98
CA ARG A 175 11.41 -10.44 5.16
C ARG A 175 12.32 -11.65 5.02
N GLU A 176 12.38 -12.29 3.85
CA GLU A 176 13.27 -13.41 3.58
C GLU A 176 14.76 -13.01 3.72
N LEU A 177 15.13 -11.85 3.18
CA LEU A 177 16.49 -11.31 3.30
C LEU A 177 16.85 -11.00 4.74
N ILE A 178 15.93 -10.41 5.52
CA ILE A 178 16.14 -10.16 6.96
C ILE A 178 16.36 -11.48 7.70
N LEU A 179 15.53 -12.49 7.47
CA LEU A 179 15.69 -13.81 8.09
C LEU A 179 17.00 -14.49 7.69
N THR A 180 17.47 -14.27 6.47
CA THR A 180 18.77 -14.76 5.99
C THR A 180 19.92 -14.08 6.73
N LEU A 181 19.88 -12.75 6.84
CA LEU A 181 20.91 -11.96 7.52
C LEU A 181 20.97 -12.24 9.03
N ARG A 182 19.85 -12.60 9.65
CA ARG A 182 19.84 -13.06 11.05
C ARG A 182 20.63 -14.35 11.26
N LYS A 183 20.57 -15.27 10.29
CA LYS A 183 21.29 -16.55 10.37
C LYS A 183 22.74 -16.43 9.95
N THR A 184 23.03 -15.54 9.00
CA THR A 184 24.32 -15.36 8.37
C THR A 184 24.59 -13.86 8.14
N PRO A 185 24.97 -13.11 9.20
CA PRO A 185 25.10 -11.64 9.14
C PRO A 185 26.15 -11.15 8.13
N GLU A 186 27.13 -11.96 7.80
CA GLU A 186 28.24 -11.65 6.89
C GLU A 186 27.88 -11.75 5.39
N GLN A 187 26.64 -12.11 5.04
CA GLN A 187 26.21 -12.18 3.63
C GLN A 187 26.01 -10.79 3.02
N GLU A 188 27.11 -10.20 2.53
CA GLU A 188 27.10 -8.85 1.94
C GLU A 188 26.15 -8.75 0.71
N ALA A 189 26.05 -9.80 -0.08
CA ALA A 189 25.12 -9.84 -1.21
C ALA A 189 23.65 -9.70 -0.76
N ALA A 190 23.25 -10.38 0.32
CA ALA A 190 21.90 -10.27 0.88
C ALA A 190 21.67 -8.87 1.46
N ARG A 191 22.65 -8.28 2.12
CA ARG A 191 22.60 -6.90 2.67
C ARG A 191 22.45 -5.87 1.55
N THR A 192 23.24 -5.99 0.48
CA THR A 192 23.15 -5.13 -0.70
C THR A 192 21.77 -5.25 -1.37
N ARG A 193 21.25 -6.47 -1.49
CA ARG A 193 19.93 -6.69 -2.04
C ARG A 193 18.84 -6.10 -1.16
N LEU A 194 18.91 -6.26 0.17
CA LEU A 194 17.96 -5.66 1.11
C LEU A 194 17.92 -4.13 0.95
N ARG A 195 19.09 -3.48 0.92
CA ARG A 195 19.17 -2.01 0.73
C ARG A 195 18.56 -1.53 -0.58
N SER A 196 18.56 -2.35 -1.62
CA SER A 196 17.92 -2.00 -2.91
C SER A 196 16.39 -2.13 -2.90
N LEU A 197 15.81 -2.75 -1.89
CA LEU A 197 14.36 -2.99 -1.79
C LEU A 197 13.66 -2.06 -0.79
N ILE A 198 14.41 -1.37 0.06
CA ILE A 198 13.90 -0.45 1.10
C ILE A 198 14.33 0.98 0.82
N CYS A 199 13.66 1.95 1.43
CA CYS A 199 14.10 3.35 1.39
C CYS A 199 15.37 3.55 2.22
N LEU A 200 16.22 4.50 1.82
CA LEU A 200 17.47 4.83 2.51
C LEU A 200 17.27 5.11 4.01
N GLU A 201 16.14 5.72 4.36
CA GLU A 201 15.77 6.04 5.74
C GLU A 201 15.57 4.77 6.60
N LEU A 202 15.36 3.63 5.96
CA LEU A 202 15.20 2.33 6.63
C LEU A 202 16.49 1.47 6.62
N ASN A 203 17.61 2.02 6.21
CA ASN A 203 18.89 1.33 6.33
C ASN A 203 19.18 0.99 7.80
N GLY A 204 19.65 -0.21 8.06
CA GLY A 204 19.80 -0.76 9.41
C GLY A 204 18.52 -1.47 9.92
N LEU A 205 17.52 -1.69 9.06
CA LEU A 205 16.31 -2.43 9.42
C LEU A 205 16.64 -3.85 9.91
N GLU A 206 17.70 -4.44 9.40
CA GLU A 206 18.24 -5.73 9.84
C GLU A 206 18.68 -5.76 11.30
N ASP A 207 19.04 -4.60 11.87
CA ASP A 207 19.52 -4.46 13.26
C ASP A 207 18.36 -4.27 14.25
N LEU A 208 17.14 -3.98 13.76
CA LEU A 208 15.94 -3.80 14.59
C LEU A 208 15.28 -5.13 14.99
N LEU A 209 15.83 -6.23 14.57
CA LEU A 209 15.28 -7.57 14.71
C LEU A 209 16.28 -8.46 15.47
#